data_af7c3d7daa2813f9d3297debbb4fd7f1
#
_entry.id   af7c3d7daa2813f9d3297debbb4fd7f1
#
_cell.length_a   1.000
_cell.length_b   1.000
_cell.length_c   1.000
_cell.angle_alpha   90.00
_cell.angle_beta   90.00
_cell.angle_gamma   90.00
#
_symmetry.space_group_name_H-M   'P 1'
#
loop_
_entity.id
_entity.type
_entity.pdbx_description
1 polymer ?
#
loop_
_entity_poly.entity_id
_entity_poly.type
_entity_poly.pdbx_seq_one_letter_code
_entity_poly.pdbx_strand_id
1 'polypeptide(L)'
;RWNCKCSLESTDEPATAVPGDPNPEDNKPAPGLDNNPGVDGKLFSDSHPYIANGYEGAKDAVKKFIAEKVKEGTVIKVDYESGKELDSTGKFLLDPDYGKRLKTSVRADATEVEENTRAAKALLGSFPKMNIRINEHVLEEGHKNPEYTINGKIADRKGVESEKGIASAFNKAIRQGCETVVIDLDMHLKEKTLKVRDLARYIDWRRNDFESGSIHECYVIYRNRSVRIGKSDKGREEIETILKQLEP
;
A
#
# COMPACT_ATOMS: atom_id res chain seq x y z
N ARG A 1 -7.70 37.41 12.33
CA ARG A 1 -7.37 38.77 11.79
C ARG A 1 -6.12 38.63 10.92
N TRP A 2 -6.26 38.80 9.64
CA TRP A 2 -5.18 38.87 8.68
C TRP A 2 -4.45 40.22 8.90
N ASN A 3 -3.32 40.27 9.46
CA ASN A 3 -2.46 41.41 9.84
C ASN A 3 -2.15 41.51 11.33
N CYS A 4 -2.36 40.45 12.08
CA CYS A 4 -1.83 40.44 13.44
C CYS A 4 -0.30 40.33 13.38
N LYS A 5 0.38 41.36 13.89
CA LYS A 5 1.83 41.36 14.10
C LYS A 5 2.20 40.75 15.46
N CYS A 6 1.36 39.82 15.96
CA CYS A 6 1.60 39.17 17.24
C CYS A 6 2.68 38.10 17.04
N SER A 7 3.69 38.13 17.90
CA SER A 7 4.64 37.04 18.09
C SER A 7 4.23 36.26 19.35
N LEU A 8 4.40 34.96 19.31
CA LEU A 8 4.29 34.08 20.49
C LEU A 8 5.71 33.92 21.04
N GLU A 9 5.94 34.39 22.25
CA GLU A 9 7.13 34.10 23.02
C GLU A 9 6.76 33.13 24.15
N SER A 10 7.57 32.11 24.35
CA SER A 10 7.47 31.20 25.50
C SER A 10 7.98 31.97 26.73
N THR A 11 7.18 32.06 27.79
CA THR A 11 7.60 32.67 29.06
C THR A 11 7.26 31.72 30.20
N ASP A 12 8.12 31.71 31.21
CA ASP A 12 7.89 31.00 32.49
C ASP A 12 7.09 31.85 33.49
N GLU A 13 6.66 33.02 33.10
CA GLU A 13 5.85 33.87 33.95
C GLU A 13 4.43 33.31 34.11
N PRO A 14 3.88 33.35 35.35
CA PRO A 14 2.51 32.87 35.57
C PRO A 14 1.53 33.74 34.77
N ALA A 15 0.53 33.12 34.18
CA ALA A 15 -0.51 33.84 33.44
C ALA A 15 -1.19 34.89 34.30
N THR A 16 -1.13 36.15 33.88
CA THR A 16 -1.66 37.29 34.62
C THR A 16 -3.18 37.46 34.49
N ALA A 17 -3.81 36.77 33.52
CA ALA A 17 -5.24 36.70 33.38
C ALA A 17 -5.65 35.36 32.73
N VAL A 18 -6.65 34.69 33.30
CA VAL A 18 -7.40 33.66 32.60
C VAL A 18 -8.34 34.39 31.64
N PRO A 19 -8.32 34.17 30.35
CA PRO A 19 -9.33 34.73 29.46
C PRO A 19 -10.69 34.31 30.00
N GLY A 20 -11.56 35.30 30.33
CA GLY A 20 -12.97 34.98 30.63
C GLY A 20 -13.55 34.16 29.48
N ASP A 21 -14.56 33.34 29.78
CA ASP A 21 -15.28 32.59 28.76
C ASP A 21 -15.65 33.51 27.62
N PRO A 22 -15.04 33.34 26.42
CA PRO A 22 -15.35 34.21 25.31
C PRO A 22 -16.83 34.07 24.98
N ASN A 23 -17.55 35.19 24.86
CA ASN A 23 -18.92 35.14 24.35
C ASN A 23 -18.90 34.32 23.02
N PRO A 24 -19.58 33.19 22.92
CA PRO A 24 -19.57 32.34 21.76
C PRO A 24 -19.95 33.05 20.46
N GLU A 25 -20.79 34.10 20.58
CA GLU A 25 -21.22 34.89 19.42
C GLU A 25 -20.12 35.83 18.91
N ASP A 26 -19.29 36.42 19.80
CA ASP A 26 -18.22 37.36 19.44
C ASP A 26 -16.98 36.65 18.88
N ASN A 27 -16.84 35.35 19.14
CA ASN A 27 -15.69 34.56 18.75
C ASN A 27 -15.98 33.53 17.65
N LYS A 28 -17.12 33.63 16.96
CA LYS A 28 -17.38 32.79 15.80
C LYS A 28 -16.33 33.01 14.74
N PRO A 29 -15.67 31.96 14.24
CA PRO A 29 -14.75 32.11 13.12
C PRO A 29 -15.51 32.64 11.90
N ALA A 30 -14.83 33.40 11.07
CA ALA A 30 -15.40 33.77 9.79
C ALA A 30 -15.77 32.55 8.94
N PRO A 31 -16.83 32.65 8.11
CA PRO A 31 -17.22 31.53 7.24
C PRO A 31 -16.03 30.96 6.47
N GLY A 32 -15.86 29.64 6.52
CA GLY A 32 -14.75 28.96 5.91
C GLY A 32 -13.51 28.76 6.77
N LEU A 33 -13.48 29.38 7.97
CA LEU A 33 -12.39 29.24 8.96
C LEU A 33 -12.88 28.55 10.24
N ASP A 34 -14.02 27.88 10.17
CA ASP A 34 -14.70 27.20 11.26
C ASP A 34 -14.29 25.71 11.42
N ASN A 35 -13.23 25.32 10.72
CA ASN A 35 -12.62 24.00 10.80
C ASN A 35 -11.25 24.05 11.45
N ASN A 36 -10.74 22.89 11.84
CA ASN A 36 -9.39 22.72 12.35
C ASN A 36 -8.56 21.92 11.32
N PRO A 37 -7.73 22.57 10.49
CA PRO A 37 -6.93 21.87 9.47
C PRO A 37 -6.02 20.78 10.02
N GLY A 38 -5.62 20.89 11.29
CA GLY A 38 -4.82 19.86 11.96
C GLY A 38 -5.60 18.61 12.34
N VAL A 39 -6.94 18.70 12.37
CA VAL A 39 -7.84 17.58 12.73
C VAL A 39 -8.52 17.01 11.49
N ASP A 40 -9.05 17.87 10.63
CA ASP A 40 -9.85 17.46 9.47
C ASP A 40 -9.10 17.47 8.14
N GLY A 41 -7.83 17.94 8.14
CA GLY A 41 -6.99 18.02 6.95
C GLY A 41 -7.48 18.99 5.87
N LYS A 42 -8.52 19.77 6.14
CA LYS A 42 -9.07 20.75 5.22
C LYS A 42 -8.53 22.15 5.52
N LEU A 43 -7.97 22.81 4.52
CA LEU A 43 -7.50 24.20 4.67
C LEU A 43 -8.65 25.17 4.93
N PHE A 44 -9.82 24.91 4.32
CA PHE A 44 -11.05 25.69 4.48
C PHE A 44 -12.23 24.74 4.69
N SER A 45 -13.20 25.15 5.48
CA SER A 45 -14.46 24.43 5.63
C SER A 45 -15.35 24.61 4.38
N ASP A 46 -16.39 23.77 4.29
CA ASP A 46 -17.35 23.85 3.18
C ASP A 46 -18.18 25.16 3.20
N SER A 47 -18.18 25.89 4.33
CA SER A 47 -18.83 27.21 4.48
C SER A 47 -17.99 28.36 3.92
N HIS A 48 -16.74 28.12 3.47
CA HIS A 48 -15.91 29.17 2.91
C HIS A 48 -16.57 29.81 1.68
N PRO A 49 -16.60 31.16 1.59
CA PRO A 49 -17.32 31.86 0.51
C PRO A 49 -16.95 31.41 -0.89
N TYR A 50 -15.70 31.05 -1.16
CA TYR A 50 -15.26 30.51 -2.45
C TYR A 50 -15.81 29.13 -2.76
N ILE A 51 -16.15 28.35 -1.72
CA ILE A 51 -16.73 27.01 -1.87
C ILE A 51 -18.25 27.09 -1.89
N ALA A 52 -18.82 27.85 -0.93
CA ALA A 52 -20.29 28.01 -0.79
C ALA A 52 -20.92 28.75 -1.96
N ASN A 53 -20.23 29.78 -2.50
CA ASN A 53 -20.70 30.60 -3.61
C ASN A 53 -20.14 30.16 -4.97
N GLY A 54 -19.47 29.00 -5.03
CA GLY A 54 -19.00 28.43 -6.29
C GLY A 54 -20.18 28.12 -7.22
N TYR A 55 -19.97 28.22 -8.55
CA TYR A 55 -21.00 27.85 -9.52
C TYR A 55 -21.38 26.36 -9.33
N GLU A 56 -22.60 26.01 -9.74
CA GLU A 56 -23.07 24.62 -9.73
C GLU A 56 -22.11 23.74 -10.55
N GLY A 57 -21.62 22.68 -9.93
CA GLY A 57 -20.59 21.81 -10.51
C GLY A 57 -19.13 22.21 -10.24
N ALA A 58 -18.86 23.34 -9.59
CA ALA A 58 -17.48 23.74 -9.26
C ALA A 58 -16.75 22.69 -8.42
N LYS A 59 -17.42 22.09 -7.43
CA LYS A 59 -16.85 21.03 -6.59
C LYS A 59 -16.47 19.79 -7.42
N ASP A 60 -17.30 19.42 -8.37
CA ASP A 60 -17.06 18.26 -9.22
C ASP A 60 -15.96 18.54 -10.26
N ALA A 61 -15.92 19.75 -10.80
CA ALA A 61 -14.83 20.19 -11.67
C ALA A 61 -13.47 20.16 -10.94
N VAL A 62 -13.41 20.64 -9.70
CA VAL A 62 -12.19 20.59 -8.86
C VAL A 62 -11.81 19.14 -8.55
N LYS A 63 -12.78 18.32 -8.15
CA LYS A 63 -12.51 16.88 -7.91
C LYS A 63 -11.96 16.19 -9.15
N LYS A 64 -12.56 16.44 -10.31
CA LYS A 64 -12.12 15.89 -11.59
C LYS A 64 -10.71 16.36 -11.94
N PHE A 65 -10.43 17.66 -11.81
CA PHE A 65 -9.11 18.23 -12.04
C PHE A 65 -8.05 17.62 -11.12
N ILE A 66 -8.34 17.50 -9.80
CA ILE A 66 -7.43 16.86 -8.85
C ILE A 66 -7.19 15.39 -9.23
N ALA A 67 -8.24 14.65 -9.59
CA ALA A 67 -8.12 13.25 -10.01
C ALA A 67 -7.24 13.10 -11.26
N GLU A 68 -7.40 13.99 -12.25
CA GLU A 68 -6.55 14.04 -13.43
C GLU A 68 -5.08 14.33 -13.06
N LYS A 69 -4.84 15.32 -12.18
CA LYS A 69 -3.48 15.68 -11.74
C LYS A 69 -2.81 14.61 -10.88
N VAL A 70 -3.58 13.90 -10.08
CA VAL A 70 -3.11 12.70 -9.36
C VAL A 70 -2.73 11.60 -10.35
N LYS A 71 -3.58 11.35 -11.36
CA LYS A 71 -3.31 10.39 -12.43
C LYS A 71 -2.04 10.73 -13.22
N GLU A 72 -1.83 12.02 -13.52
CA GLU A 72 -0.60 12.54 -14.17
C GLU A 72 0.63 12.52 -13.24
N GLY A 73 0.46 12.19 -11.95
CA GLY A 73 1.55 12.22 -10.96
C GLY A 73 1.99 13.63 -10.53
N THR A 74 1.22 14.66 -10.89
CA THR A 74 1.55 16.07 -10.57
C THR A 74 1.11 16.45 -9.16
N VAL A 75 0.06 15.77 -8.62
CA VAL A 75 -0.43 15.95 -7.25
C VAL A 75 -0.34 14.61 -6.53
N ILE A 76 0.37 14.59 -5.43
CA ILE A 76 0.47 13.41 -4.56
C ILE A 76 -0.61 13.55 -3.49
N LYS A 77 -1.53 12.59 -3.43
CA LYS A 77 -2.47 12.48 -2.32
C LYS A 77 -1.71 11.92 -1.11
N VAL A 78 -1.35 12.80 -0.19
CA VAL A 78 -0.72 12.39 1.08
C VAL A 78 -1.82 11.93 2.01
N ASP A 79 -1.74 10.71 2.48
CA ASP A 79 -2.61 10.21 3.54
C ASP A 79 -2.03 10.63 4.90
N TYR A 80 -2.49 11.79 5.39
CA TYR A 80 -2.08 12.32 6.69
C TYR A 80 -2.66 11.50 7.86
N GLU A 81 -3.68 10.69 7.62
CA GLU A 81 -4.32 9.87 8.66
C GLU A 81 -3.45 8.67 9.08
N SER A 82 -2.58 8.21 8.18
CA SER A 82 -1.78 7.01 8.47
C SER A 82 -0.62 7.24 9.44
N GLY A 83 -0.22 8.48 9.68
CA GLY A 83 0.97 8.82 10.47
C GLY A 83 2.29 8.24 9.94
N LYS A 84 2.29 7.70 8.72
CA LYS A 84 3.46 7.08 8.09
C LYS A 84 4.36 8.12 7.47
N GLU A 85 5.67 7.94 7.66
CA GLU A 85 6.71 8.78 7.07
C GLU A 85 6.74 8.58 5.55
N LEU A 86 6.87 9.68 4.80
CA LEU A 86 7.13 9.66 3.37
C LEU A 86 8.61 9.48 3.08
N ASP A 87 8.92 8.80 1.98
CA ASP A 87 10.29 8.76 1.48
C ASP A 87 10.70 10.13 0.89
N SER A 88 11.99 10.28 0.57
CA SER A 88 12.55 11.54 0.05
C SER A 88 11.92 12.01 -1.27
N THR A 89 11.21 11.14 -1.98
CA THR A 89 10.51 11.48 -3.23
C THR A 89 9.08 11.96 -2.99
N GLY A 90 8.54 11.76 -1.78
CA GLY A 90 7.15 12.01 -1.46
C GLY A 90 6.15 11.09 -2.16
N LYS A 91 6.61 10.02 -2.80
CA LYS A 91 5.77 9.09 -3.56
C LYS A 91 5.44 7.80 -2.83
N PHE A 92 6.18 7.51 -1.77
CA PHE A 92 6.05 6.26 -1.03
C PHE A 92 5.99 6.51 0.46
N LEU A 93 5.05 5.85 1.11
CA LEU A 93 4.97 5.73 2.56
C LEU A 93 5.94 4.66 3.03
N LEU A 94 6.72 4.96 4.06
CA LEU A 94 7.61 4.00 4.71
C LEU A 94 6.83 3.19 5.74
N ASP A 95 7.07 1.88 5.79
CA ASP A 95 6.46 1.04 6.82
C ASP A 95 7.14 1.30 8.17
N PRO A 96 6.39 1.46 9.27
CA PRO A 96 6.97 1.76 10.60
C PRO A 96 7.90 0.66 11.13
N ASP A 97 7.65 -0.62 10.80
CA ASP A 97 8.44 -1.75 11.30
C ASP A 97 9.66 -2.05 10.40
N TYR A 98 9.50 -1.86 9.09
CA TYR A 98 10.50 -2.23 8.08
C TYR A 98 11.21 -1.04 7.45
N GLY A 99 10.74 0.19 7.70
CA GLY A 99 11.34 1.41 7.17
C GLY A 99 11.49 1.40 5.66
N LYS A 100 12.70 1.70 5.17
CA LYS A 100 13.00 1.75 3.72
C LYS A 100 12.88 0.40 3.00
N ARG A 101 12.80 -0.71 3.74
CA ARG A 101 12.66 -2.05 3.15
C ARG A 101 11.25 -2.36 2.65
N LEU A 102 10.23 -1.71 3.22
CA LEU A 102 8.85 -1.79 2.76
C LEU A 102 8.33 -0.38 2.47
N LYS A 103 8.04 -0.13 1.21
CA LYS A 103 7.49 1.13 0.75
C LYS A 103 6.14 0.89 0.08
N THR A 104 5.17 1.71 0.41
CA THR A 104 3.84 1.66 -0.21
C THR A 104 3.61 2.91 -1.04
N SER A 105 3.28 2.76 -2.32
CA SER A 105 2.91 3.91 -3.15
C SER A 105 1.72 4.64 -2.54
N VAL A 106 1.76 5.98 -2.51
CA VAL A 106 0.60 6.80 -2.10
C VAL A 106 -0.59 6.63 -3.05
N ARG A 107 -0.37 5.97 -4.20
CA ARG A 107 -1.37 5.64 -5.22
C ARG A 107 -1.63 4.14 -5.33
N ALA A 108 -1.27 3.35 -4.32
CA ALA A 108 -1.59 1.93 -4.25
C ALA A 108 -3.12 1.74 -4.22
N ASP A 109 -3.58 0.56 -4.66
CA ASP A 109 -5.00 0.22 -4.58
C ASP A 109 -5.45 0.17 -3.12
N ALA A 110 -6.35 1.08 -2.75
CA ALA A 110 -6.84 1.18 -1.38
C ALA A 110 -7.61 -0.08 -0.92
N THR A 111 -8.16 -0.86 -1.84
CA THR A 111 -8.91 -2.08 -1.52
C THR A 111 -8.01 -3.27 -1.25
N GLU A 112 -6.78 -3.27 -1.77
CA GLU A 112 -5.83 -4.37 -1.67
C GLU A 112 -4.59 -4.06 -0.82
N VAL A 113 -4.38 -2.77 -0.47
CA VAL A 113 -3.15 -2.32 0.21
C VAL A 113 -2.92 -3.00 1.55
N GLU A 114 -3.96 -3.31 2.30
CA GLU A 114 -3.86 -3.97 3.61
C GLU A 114 -3.33 -5.40 3.44
N GLU A 115 -3.95 -6.17 2.55
CA GLU A 115 -3.54 -7.54 2.25
C GLU A 115 -2.15 -7.59 1.58
N ASN A 116 -1.86 -6.64 0.69
CA ASN A 116 -0.54 -6.50 0.09
C ASN A 116 0.52 -6.18 1.16
N THR A 117 0.22 -5.32 2.12
CA THR A 117 1.13 -4.99 3.23
C THR A 117 1.36 -6.20 4.12
N ARG A 118 0.31 -6.95 4.50
CA ARG A 118 0.42 -8.18 5.30
C ARG A 118 1.33 -9.21 4.62
N ALA A 119 1.08 -9.48 3.35
CA ALA A 119 1.88 -10.44 2.58
C ALA A 119 3.33 -9.98 2.40
N ALA A 120 3.57 -8.69 2.16
CA ALA A 120 4.91 -8.12 2.09
C ALA A 120 5.66 -8.27 3.42
N LYS A 121 5.00 -8.05 4.57
CA LYS A 121 5.61 -8.25 5.90
C LYS A 121 5.97 -9.71 6.15
N ALA A 122 5.15 -10.67 5.71
CA ALA A 122 5.47 -12.11 5.79
C ALA A 122 6.74 -12.46 4.98
N LEU A 123 6.88 -11.88 3.78
CA LEU A 123 8.10 -12.03 2.98
C LEU A 123 9.32 -11.42 3.67
N LEU A 124 9.21 -10.19 4.15
CA LEU A 124 10.32 -9.48 4.81
C LEU A 124 10.75 -10.11 6.12
N GLY A 125 9.83 -10.75 6.83
CA GLY A 125 10.13 -11.54 8.04
C GLY A 125 10.97 -12.77 7.73
N SER A 126 10.72 -13.45 6.61
CA SER A 126 11.47 -14.63 6.18
C SER A 126 12.77 -14.28 5.43
N PHE A 127 12.83 -13.12 4.76
CA PHE A 127 13.96 -12.69 3.94
C PHE A 127 14.54 -11.33 4.38
N PRO A 128 15.47 -11.31 5.36
CA PRO A 128 15.97 -10.06 5.97
C PRO A 128 16.64 -9.07 5.01
N LYS A 129 17.15 -9.55 3.87
CA LYS A 129 17.82 -8.70 2.85
C LYS A 129 16.88 -8.24 1.73
N MET A 130 15.61 -8.64 1.77
CA MET A 130 14.62 -8.28 0.75
C MET A 130 14.16 -6.84 0.93
N ASN A 131 13.88 -6.19 -0.21
CA ASN A 131 13.22 -4.90 -0.28
C ASN A 131 11.96 -5.05 -1.13
N ILE A 132 10.85 -4.52 -0.66
CA ILE A 132 9.56 -4.59 -1.33
C ILE A 132 8.98 -3.19 -1.48
N ARG A 133 8.47 -2.91 -2.66
CA ARG A 133 7.64 -1.76 -2.94
C ARG A 133 6.26 -2.25 -3.38
N ILE A 134 5.22 -1.81 -2.70
CA ILE A 134 3.83 -1.94 -3.15
C ILE A 134 3.62 -0.87 -4.19
N ASN A 135 3.27 -1.28 -5.40
CA ASN A 135 3.23 -0.42 -6.57
C ASN A 135 1.98 0.48 -6.58
N GLU A 136 2.00 1.46 -7.44
CA GLU A 136 0.81 2.25 -7.75
C GLU A 136 -0.18 1.44 -8.57
N HIS A 137 -1.46 1.78 -8.44
CA HIS A 137 -2.53 1.25 -9.27
C HIS A 137 -2.97 2.32 -10.28
N VAL A 138 -2.89 1.99 -11.55
CA VAL A 138 -3.26 2.88 -12.65
C VAL A 138 -4.59 2.42 -13.24
N LEU A 139 -5.60 3.31 -13.24
CA LEU A 139 -6.95 3.02 -13.68
C LEU A 139 -7.15 3.11 -15.21
N GLU A 140 -6.07 3.17 -15.98
CA GLU A 140 -6.13 3.24 -17.43
C GLU A 140 -6.42 1.85 -18.02
N GLU A 141 -7.34 1.80 -18.98
CA GLU A 141 -7.70 0.55 -19.65
C GLU A 141 -6.49 -0.08 -20.34
N GLY A 142 -6.28 -1.37 -20.12
CA GLY A 142 -5.15 -2.11 -20.66
C GLY A 142 -3.82 -1.92 -19.91
N HIS A 143 -3.78 -1.05 -18.88
CA HIS A 143 -2.59 -0.93 -18.06
C HIS A 143 -2.38 -2.18 -17.20
N LYS A 144 -1.12 -2.62 -17.10
CA LYS A 144 -0.73 -3.73 -16.24
C LYS A 144 -0.44 -3.20 -14.83
N ASN A 145 -1.11 -3.75 -13.83
CA ASN A 145 -0.98 -3.35 -12.44
C ASN A 145 -0.38 -4.48 -11.58
N PRO A 146 0.93 -4.74 -11.70
CA PRO A 146 1.60 -5.70 -10.83
C PRO A 146 1.66 -5.15 -9.40
N GLU A 147 1.36 -5.98 -8.41
CA GLU A 147 1.24 -5.58 -7.00
C GLU A 147 2.56 -5.08 -6.42
N TYR A 148 3.68 -5.71 -6.78
CA TYR A 148 4.97 -5.46 -6.14
C TYR A 148 6.11 -5.17 -7.11
N THR A 149 7.12 -4.49 -6.56
CA THR A 149 8.50 -4.57 -7.02
C THR A 149 9.34 -5.16 -5.88
N ILE A 150 9.90 -6.35 -6.08
CA ILE A 150 10.73 -7.06 -5.10
C ILE A 150 12.18 -7.02 -5.58
N ASN A 151 13.09 -6.42 -4.80
CA ASN A 151 14.50 -6.25 -5.16
C ASN A 151 14.72 -5.68 -6.58
N GLY A 152 13.86 -4.75 -7.00
CA GLY A 152 13.88 -4.13 -8.32
C GLY A 152 13.18 -4.90 -9.45
N LYS A 153 12.69 -6.11 -9.21
CA LYS A 153 11.95 -6.94 -10.18
C LYS A 153 10.45 -6.86 -9.94
N ILE A 154 9.70 -6.82 -11.05
CA ILE A 154 8.24 -6.78 -10.99
C ILE A 154 7.70 -8.13 -10.53
N ALA A 155 6.79 -8.10 -9.57
CA ALA A 155 6.18 -9.28 -8.98
C ALA A 155 4.67 -9.09 -8.79
N ASP A 156 3.94 -10.19 -8.87
CA ASP A 156 2.49 -10.18 -8.70
C ASP A 156 2.08 -11.12 -7.57
N ARG A 157 1.21 -10.64 -6.66
CA ARG A 157 0.65 -11.43 -5.56
C ARG A 157 -0.70 -12.02 -5.97
N LYS A 158 -0.85 -13.29 -5.71
CA LYS A 158 -2.13 -13.98 -5.97
C LYS A 158 -2.56 -14.81 -4.76
N GLY A 159 -3.68 -14.44 -4.17
CA GLY A 159 -4.42 -15.29 -3.25
C GLY A 159 -4.96 -16.50 -4.00
N VAL A 160 -4.80 -17.70 -3.43
CA VAL A 160 -5.33 -18.93 -4.01
C VAL A 160 -6.24 -19.65 -3.01
N GLU A 161 -7.40 -20.10 -3.49
CA GLU A 161 -8.40 -20.80 -2.68
C GLU A 161 -8.09 -22.28 -2.49
N SER A 162 -7.21 -22.82 -3.34
CA SER A 162 -6.75 -24.19 -3.29
C SER A 162 -5.47 -24.34 -4.09
N GLU A 163 -4.78 -25.47 -3.90
CA GLU A 163 -3.54 -25.79 -4.62
C GLU A 163 -3.75 -25.81 -6.15
N LYS A 164 -4.97 -26.09 -6.63
CA LYS A 164 -5.31 -26.03 -8.06
C LYS A 164 -5.23 -24.61 -8.63
N GLY A 165 -5.35 -23.58 -7.80
CA GLY A 165 -5.24 -22.18 -8.22
C GLY A 165 -3.84 -21.75 -8.67
N ILE A 166 -2.79 -22.53 -8.39
CA ILE A 166 -1.39 -22.22 -8.71
C ILE A 166 -1.20 -21.94 -10.21
N ALA A 167 -1.72 -22.80 -11.07
CA ALA A 167 -1.57 -22.60 -12.52
C ALA A 167 -2.16 -21.26 -12.99
N SER A 168 -3.32 -20.88 -12.45
CA SER A 168 -3.95 -19.58 -12.75
C SER A 168 -3.11 -18.42 -12.24
N ALA A 169 -2.52 -18.54 -11.04
CA ALA A 169 -1.68 -17.50 -10.45
C ALA A 169 -0.44 -17.23 -11.32
N PHE A 170 0.27 -18.28 -11.75
CA PHE A 170 1.41 -18.15 -12.67
C PHE A 170 0.99 -17.50 -14.00
N ASN A 171 -0.09 -17.97 -14.62
CA ASN A 171 -0.56 -17.42 -15.88
C ASN A 171 -0.95 -15.93 -15.77
N LYS A 172 -1.53 -15.51 -14.63
CA LYS A 172 -1.87 -14.12 -14.37
C LYS A 172 -0.60 -13.28 -14.21
N ALA A 173 0.38 -13.73 -13.42
CA ALA A 173 1.66 -13.06 -13.24
C ALA A 173 2.41 -12.89 -14.57
N ILE A 174 2.52 -13.93 -15.37
CA ILE A 174 3.16 -13.88 -16.70
C ILE A 174 2.45 -12.88 -17.62
N ARG A 175 1.11 -12.86 -17.64
CA ARG A 175 0.34 -11.87 -18.42
C ARG A 175 0.58 -10.44 -17.96
N GLN A 176 0.82 -10.23 -16.67
CA GLN A 176 1.22 -8.95 -16.11
C GLN A 176 2.66 -8.57 -16.47
N GLY A 177 3.44 -9.48 -17.06
CA GLY A 177 4.86 -9.28 -17.37
C GLY A 177 5.76 -9.42 -16.14
N CYS A 178 5.29 -10.11 -15.09
CA CYS A 178 6.05 -10.30 -13.87
C CYS A 178 7.01 -11.47 -14.01
N GLU A 179 8.23 -11.27 -13.53
CA GLU A 179 9.26 -12.32 -13.43
C GLU A 179 9.20 -13.08 -12.10
N THR A 180 8.38 -12.61 -11.17
CA THR A 180 8.21 -13.18 -9.83
C THR A 180 6.73 -13.33 -9.53
N VAL A 181 6.34 -14.48 -8.99
CA VAL A 181 4.98 -14.73 -8.51
C VAL A 181 5.00 -14.95 -6.99
N VAL A 182 4.07 -14.31 -6.30
CA VAL A 182 3.85 -14.51 -4.86
C VAL A 182 2.52 -15.22 -4.67
N ILE A 183 2.58 -16.48 -4.22
CA ILE A 183 1.42 -17.30 -3.90
C ILE A 183 1.06 -17.06 -2.44
N ASP A 184 -0.05 -16.40 -2.21
CA ASP A 184 -0.54 -16.08 -0.88
C ASP A 184 -1.61 -17.08 -0.47
N LEU A 185 -1.23 -18.04 0.38
CA LEU A 185 -2.14 -19.03 0.93
C LEU A 185 -2.90 -18.52 2.15
N ASP A 186 -2.39 -17.47 2.82
CA ASP A 186 -3.02 -16.95 4.04
C ASP A 186 -4.38 -16.31 3.76
N MET A 187 -4.58 -15.81 2.55
CA MET A 187 -5.83 -15.18 2.17
C MET A 187 -7.05 -16.12 2.28
N HIS A 188 -6.87 -17.41 1.97
CA HIS A 188 -7.98 -18.37 1.92
C HIS A 188 -7.73 -19.69 2.63
N LEU A 189 -6.47 -20.02 2.93
CA LEU A 189 -6.08 -21.35 3.43
C LEU A 189 -5.40 -21.32 4.80
N LYS A 190 -5.27 -20.14 5.44
CA LYS A 190 -4.54 -19.96 6.72
C LYS A 190 -4.99 -20.95 7.81
N GLU A 191 -6.29 -21.21 7.90
CA GLU A 191 -6.89 -22.10 8.92
C GLU A 191 -6.94 -23.56 8.49
N LYS A 192 -6.54 -23.89 7.26
CA LYS A 192 -6.55 -25.25 6.73
C LYS A 192 -5.16 -25.87 6.84
N THR A 193 -5.10 -27.18 6.98
CA THR A 193 -3.83 -27.92 6.89
C THR A 193 -3.29 -27.82 5.47
N LEU A 194 -2.02 -27.42 5.35
CA LEU A 194 -1.35 -27.29 4.06
C LEU A 194 -1.12 -28.66 3.43
N LYS A 195 -1.58 -28.84 2.20
CA LYS A 195 -1.31 -30.06 1.42
C LYS A 195 0.00 -29.90 0.65
N VAL A 196 1.11 -29.94 1.38
CA VAL A 196 2.46 -29.68 0.85
C VAL A 196 2.75 -30.50 -0.41
N ARG A 197 2.39 -31.79 -0.41
CA ARG A 197 2.62 -32.70 -1.54
C ARG A 197 1.86 -32.29 -2.81
N ASP A 198 0.61 -31.80 -2.64
CA ASP A 198 -0.19 -31.33 -3.77
C ASP A 198 0.33 -29.98 -4.26
N LEU A 199 0.66 -29.07 -3.35
CA LEU A 199 1.24 -27.79 -3.67
C LEU A 199 2.55 -27.95 -4.46
N ALA A 200 3.46 -28.81 -4.00
CA ALA A 200 4.70 -29.13 -4.70
C ALA A 200 4.45 -29.64 -6.12
N ARG A 201 3.46 -30.53 -6.29
CA ARG A 201 3.08 -31.06 -7.60
C ARG A 201 2.61 -29.96 -8.56
N TYR A 202 1.74 -29.05 -8.08
CA TYR A 202 1.21 -27.97 -8.93
C TYR A 202 2.26 -26.92 -9.27
N ILE A 203 3.22 -26.65 -8.39
CA ILE A 203 4.35 -25.78 -8.70
C ILE A 203 5.31 -26.47 -9.67
N ASP A 204 5.59 -27.76 -9.49
CA ASP A 204 6.46 -28.53 -10.40
C ASP A 204 5.89 -28.61 -11.83
N TRP A 205 4.56 -28.65 -11.98
CA TRP A 205 3.93 -28.54 -13.30
C TRP A 205 4.18 -27.20 -14.01
N ARG A 206 4.66 -26.19 -13.30
CA ARG A 206 5.05 -24.88 -13.86
C ARG A 206 6.56 -24.76 -14.14
N ARG A 207 7.29 -25.88 -14.12
CA ARG A 207 8.72 -25.95 -14.35
C ARG A 207 9.15 -25.25 -15.64
N ASN A 208 8.42 -25.43 -16.72
CA ASN A 208 8.71 -24.79 -18.00
C ASN A 208 8.74 -23.26 -17.90
N ASP A 209 7.97 -22.65 -16.99
CA ASP A 209 7.99 -21.21 -16.81
C ASP A 209 9.30 -20.73 -16.16
N PHE A 210 9.87 -21.53 -15.26
CA PHE A 210 11.17 -21.28 -14.67
C PHE A 210 12.31 -21.54 -15.70
N GLU A 211 12.22 -22.59 -16.48
CA GLU A 211 13.23 -22.95 -17.46
C GLU A 211 13.30 -21.95 -18.61
N SER A 212 12.16 -21.48 -19.10
CA SER A 212 12.06 -20.45 -20.15
C SER A 212 12.48 -19.06 -19.66
N GLY A 213 12.52 -18.85 -18.32
CA GLY A 213 12.76 -17.55 -17.73
C GLY A 213 11.54 -16.64 -17.70
N SER A 214 10.35 -17.16 -18.00
CA SER A 214 9.10 -16.41 -17.84
C SER A 214 8.83 -16.09 -16.38
N ILE A 215 9.21 -16.99 -15.47
CA ILE A 215 9.25 -16.78 -14.02
C ILE A 215 10.64 -17.14 -13.51
N HIS A 216 11.25 -16.24 -12.75
CA HIS A 216 12.54 -16.49 -12.11
C HIS A 216 12.38 -17.02 -10.70
N GLU A 217 11.38 -16.54 -9.97
CA GLU A 217 11.16 -16.86 -8.56
C GLU A 217 9.67 -16.99 -8.25
N CYS A 218 9.34 -17.95 -7.39
CA CYS A 218 8.03 -18.12 -6.79
C CYS A 218 8.20 -18.04 -5.27
N TYR A 219 7.49 -17.14 -4.63
CA TYR A 219 7.38 -17.09 -3.17
C TYR A 219 6.03 -17.70 -2.76
N VAL A 220 6.05 -18.50 -1.71
CA VAL A 220 4.84 -19.09 -1.13
C VAL A 220 4.71 -18.62 0.30
N ILE A 221 3.57 -18.01 0.64
CA ILE A 221 3.25 -17.50 1.98
C ILE A 221 2.20 -18.42 2.61
N TYR A 222 2.47 -18.84 3.84
CA TYR A 222 1.53 -19.59 4.66
C TYR A 222 1.79 -19.31 6.15
N ARG A 223 0.75 -18.92 6.90
CA ARG A 223 0.80 -18.58 8.34
C ARG A 223 1.90 -17.56 8.66
N ASN A 224 1.95 -16.49 7.88
CA ASN A 224 2.95 -15.41 7.98
C ASN A 224 4.41 -15.88 7.83
N ARG A 225 4.66 -17.08 7.36
CA ARG A 225 5.97 -17.58 6.93
C ARG A 225 6.03 -17.59 5.42
N SER A 226 7.23 -17.52 4.88
CA SER A 226 7.38 -17.63 3.43
C SER A 226 8.63 -18.39 3.04
N VAL A 227 8.55 -19.08 1.92
CA VAL A 227 9.66 -19.78 1.27
C VAL A 227 9.82 -19.31 -0.16
N ARG A 228 11.00 -19.50 -0.72
CA ARG A 228 11.33 -19.19 -2.10
C ARG A 228 11.60 -20.47 -2.87
N ILE A 229 11.07 -20.55 -4.09
CA ILE A 229 11.33 -21.58 -5.07
C ILE A 229 11.82 -20.86 -6.35
N GLY A 230 12.94 -21.31 -6.89
CA GLY A 230 13.54 -20.74 -8.08
C GLY A 230 13.90 -21.78 -9.12
N LYS A 231 14.54 -21.35 -10.21
CA LYS A 231 14.97 -22.23 -11.32
C LYS A 231 15.92 -23.35 -10.89
N SER A 232 16.71 -23.13 -9.83
CA SER A 232 17.67 -24.11 -9.30
C SER A 232 17.00 -25.28 -8.62
N ASP A 233 15.78 -25.08 -8.10
CA ASP A 233 15.09 -26.05 -7.25
C ASP A 233 14.35 -27.06 -8.15
N LYS A 234 15.03 -28.16 -8.46
CA LYS A 234 14.62 -29.11 -9.49
C LYS A 234 13.87 -30.30 -8.90
N GLY A 235 12.67 -30.51 -9.42
CA GLY A 235 11.86 -31.66 -9.12
C GLY A 235 10.94 -31.48 -7.91
N ARG A 236 9.90 -32.28 -7.94
CA ARG A 236 8.82 -32.24 -6.96
C ARG A 236 9.30 -32.46 -5.53
N GLU A 237 10.26 -33.38 -5.32
CA GLU A 237 10.76 -33.72 -3.99
C GLU A 237 11.53 -32.58 -3.33
N GLU A 238 12.32 -31.84 -4.10
CA GLU A 238 13.05 -30.66 -3.62
C GLU A 238 12.07 -29.54 -3.26
N ILE A 239 11.11 -29.25 -4.14
CA ILE A 239 10.04 -28.28 -3.88
C ILE A 239 9.24 -28.69 -2.63
N GLU A 240 8.90 -29.96 -2.46
CA GLU A 240 8.21 -30.47 -1.27
C GLU A 240 9.04 -30.22 0.01
N THR A 241 10.34 -30.46 -0.05
CA THR A 241 11.26 -30.21 1.06
C THR A 241 11.31 -28.74 1.45
N ILE A 242 11.34 -27.84 0.46
CA ILE A 242 11.27 -26.39 0.70
C ILE A 242 9.93 -26.00 1.35
N LEU A 243 8.83 -26.49 0.82
CA LEU A 243 7.49 -26.17 1.32
C LEU A 243 7.21 -26.71 2.73
N LYS A 244 7.84 -27.81 3.14
CA LYS A 244 7.75 -28.33 4.52
C LYS A 244 8.26 -27.35 5.57
N GLN A 245 9.10 -26.39 5.20
CA GLN A 245 9.53 -25.32 6.11
C GLN A 245 8.38 -24.36 6.51
N LEU A 246 7.25 -24.40 5.79
CA LEU A 246 6.04 -23.64 6.13
C LEU A 246 5.17 -24.34 7.17
N GLU A 247 5.36 -25.64 7.37
CA GLU A 247 4.66 -26.36 8.42
C GLU A 247 5.18 -25.94 9.80
N PRO A 248 4.31 -25.92 10.83
CA PRO A 248 4.68 -25.46 12.17
C PRO A 248 5.71 -26.36 12.85
#